data_b8fd28dd180c729d446e20febfab7c36
#
_entry.id   b8fd28dd180c729d446e20febfab7c36
#
_cell.length_a   1.000
_cell.length_b   1.000
_cell.length_c   1.000
_cell.angle_alpha   90.00
_cell.angle_beta   90.00
_cell.angle_gamma   90.00
#
_symmetry.space_group_name_H-M   'P 1'
#
loop_
_entity.id
_entity.type
_entity.pdbx_description
1 polymer ?
#
loop_
_entity_poly.entity_id
_entity_poly.type
_entity_poly.pdbx_seq_one_letter_code
_entity_poly.pdbx_strand_id
1 'polypeptide(L)'
;MPKSSAVDEPAPSSRRRLSRGVIGAVALSLARVDGCGVPPMRRVAAELGVDVAALYRHFENKSELVEHVSHLASEGVELPKAETGPWRDRCLALSEVIREGIRSHLELGFYGGGLPVANPFNARANGALASVL
;
A
#
# COMPACT_ATOMS: atom_id res chain seq x y z
N MET A 1 -29.30 23.56 -43.13
CA MET A 1 -28.08 22.74 -43.15
C MET A 1 -27.86 22.16 -41.80
N PRO A 2 -28.06 20.89 -41.63
CA PRO A 2 -27.79 20.27 -40.33
C PRO A 2 -26.31 20.30 -40.07
N LYS A 3 -25.95 20.96 -39.01
CA LYS A 3 -24.63 20.84 -38.40
C LYS A 3 -24.65 19.56 -37.61
N SER A 4 -23.93 18.55 -38.03
CA SER A 4 -23.62 17.47 -37.11
C SER A 4 -22.76 18.09 -36.01
N SER A 5 -23.38 18.32 -34.89
CA SER A 5 -22.61 18.54 -33.66
C SER A 5 -21.82 17.27 -33.46
N ALA A 6 -20.52 17.35 -33.67
CA ALA A 6 -19.62 16.36 -33.14
C ALA A 6 -19.88 16.37 -31.64
N VAL A 7 -20.62 15.38 -31.18
CA VAL A 7 -20.68 15.08 -29.77
C VAL A 7 -19.24 14.71 -29.46
N ASP A 8 -18.55 15.57 -28.76
CA ASP A 8 -17.27 15.32 -28.22
C ASP A 8 -17.47 14.20 -27.21
N GLU A 9 -17.46 12.96 -27.70
CA GLU A 9 -17.38 11.82 -26.85
C GLU A 9 -16.07 12.02 -26.07
N PRO A 10 -16.14 12.11 -24.74
CA PRO A 10 -14.92 12.13 -23.96
C PRO A 10 -14.11 10.92 -24.40
N ALA A 11 -12.95 11.15 -24.95
CA ALA A 11 -12.02 10.11 -25.30
C ALA A 11 -12.01 9.12 -24.13
N PRO A 12 -12.14 7.80 -24.35
CA PRO A 12 -12.10 6.84 -23.27
C PRO A 12 -10.86 7.15 -22.48
N SER A 13 -11.09 7.63 -21.25
CA SER A 13 -10.02 7.93 -20.31
C SER A 13 -9.03 6.79 -20.44
N SER A 14 -7.80 7.10 -20.85
CA SER A 14 -6.79 6.13 -21.20
C SER A 14 -6.89 5.02 -20.19
N ARG A 15 -7.36 3.84 -20.61
CA ARG A 15 -7.45 2.67 -19.74
C ARG A 15 -6.07 2.52 -19.14
N ARG A 16 -5.90 2.99 -17.92
CA ARG A 16 -4.65 2.85 -17.22
C ARG A 16 -4.26 1.40 -17.34
N ARG A 17 -3.20 1.15 -18.08
CA ARG A 17 -2.74 -0.20 -18.35
C ARG A 17 -2.64 -0.94 -17.03
N LEU A 18 -3.35 -2.05 -16.90
CA LEU A 18 -3.36 -2.84 -15.68
C LEU A 18 -1.92 -3.28 -15.35
N SER A 19 -1.47 -2.96 -14.16
CA SER A 19 -0.13 -3.30 -13.66
C SER A 19 -0.20 -3.64 -12.18
N ARG A 20 0.83 -4.27 -11.65
CA ARG A 20 0.92 -4.54 -10.21
C ARG A 20 0.77 -3.25 -9.39
N GLY A 21 1.39 -2.16 -9.84
CA GLY A 21 1.30 -0.86 -9.18
C GLY A 21 -0.12 -0.31 -9.15
N VAL A 22 -0.84 -0.37 -10.25
CA VAL A 22 -2.24 0.07 -10.34
C VAL A 22 -3.15 -0.77 -9.45
N ILE A 23 -3.02 -2.07 -9.51
CA ILE A 23 -3.80 -3.01 -8.68
C ILE A 23 -3.52 -2.75 -7.20
N GLY A 24 -2.25 -2.65 -6.82
CA GLY A 24 -1.84 -2.38 -5.46
C GLY A 24 -2.35 -1.04 -4.92
N ALA A 25 -2.28 0.02 -5.72
CA ALA A 25 -2.79 1.34 -5.34
C ALA A 25 -4.30 1.34 -5.10
N VAL A 26 -5.07 0.66 -5.94
CA VAL A 26 -6.52 0.52 -5.76
C VAL A 26 -6.83 -0.32 -4.53
N ALA A 27 -6.16 -1.44 -4.34
CA ALA A 27 -6.33 -2.29 -3.16
C ALA A 27 -6.00 -1.54 -1.86
N LEU A 28 -4.93 -0.75 -1.85
CA LEU A 28 -4.55 0.10 -0.72
C LEU A 28 -5.61 1.17 -0.43
N SER A 29 -6.13 1.83 -1.46
CA SER A 29 -7.19 2.83 -1.33
C SER A 29 -8.47 2.22 -0.72
N LEU A 30 -8.89 1.06 -1.21
CA LEU A 30 -10.04 0.34 -0.67
C LEU A 30 -9.81 -0.11 0.79
N ALA A 31 -8.61 -0.59 1.12
CA ALA A 31 -8.26 -0.97 2.48
C ALA A 31 -8.36 0.21 3.45
N ARG A 32 -7.93 1.40 3.03
CA ARG A 32 -8.04 2.64 3.84
C ARG A 32 -9.48 3.07 4.05
N VAL A 33 -10.31 2.96 3.03
CA VAL A 33 -11.74 3.34 3.13
C VAL A 33 -12.49 2.37 4.03
N ASP A 34 -12.27 1.07 3.86
CA ASP A 34 -13.00 0.04 4.60
C ASP A 34 -12.45 -0.20 6.01
N GLY A 35 -11.17 0.04 6.24
CA GLY A 35 -10.50 -0.22 7.52
C GLY A 35 -10.45 -1.69 7.94
N CYS A 36 -10.72 -2.60 7.01
CA CYS A 36 -10.84 -4.06 7.26
C CYS A 36 -9.71 -4.88 6.62
N GLY A 37 -8.63 -4.23 6.22
CA GLY A 37 -7.53 -4.87 5.50
C GLY A 37 -7.73 -4.91 3.99
N VAL A 38 -6.85 -5.62 3.30
CA VAL A 38 -6.92 -5.74 1.83
C VAL A 38 -8.19 -6.48 1.43
N PRO A 39 -9.02 -5.89 0.57
CA PRO A 39 -10.28 -6.51 0.17
C PRO A 39 -10.06 -7.78 -0.67
N PRO A 40 -11.10 -8.62 -0.82
CA PRO A 40 -11.03 -9.78 -1.70
C PRO A 40 -10.67 -9.40 -3.13
N MET A 41 -9.98 -10.30 -3.84
CA MET A 41 -9.59 -10.10 -5.24
C MET A 41 -10.75 -9.68 -6.13
N ARG A 42 -11.94 -10.24 -5.93
CA ARG A 42 -13.14 -9.89 -6.67
C ARG A 42 -13.55 -8.43 -6.51
N ARG A 43 -13.41 -7.88 -5.32
CA ARG A 43 -13.74 -6.48 -5.06
C ARG A 43 -12.74 -5.54 -5.71
N VAL A 44 -11.47 -5.86 -5.68
CA VAL A 44 -10.44 -5.09 -6.36
C VAL A 44 -10.65 -5.10 -7.86
N ALA A 45 -10.99 -6.27 -8.43
CA ALA A 45 -11.31 -6.41 -9.85
C ALA A 45 -12.55 -5.59 -10.23
N ALA A 46 -13.61 -5.61 -9.42
CA ALA A 46 -14.82 -4.83 -9.64
C ALA A 46 -14.52 -3.32 -9.65
N GLU A 47 -13.72 -2.84 -8.73
CA GLU A 47 -13.30 -1.43 -8.67
C GLU A 47 -12.49 -1.01 -9.92
N LEU A 48 -11.66 -1.91 -10.42
CA LEU A 48 -10.88 -1.69 -11.64
C LEU A 48 -11.69 -1.89 -12.93
N GLY A 49 -12.89 -2.45 -12.84
CA GLY A 49 -13.70 -2.76 -14.01
C GLY A 49 -13.13 -3.87 -14.89
N VAL A 50 -12.40 -4.81 -14.29
CA VAL A 50 -11.77 -5.94 -14.98
C VAL A 50 -12.24 -7.29 -14.42
N ASP A 51 -12.00 -8.35 -15.15
CA ASP A 51 -12.21 -9.71 -14.67
C ASP A 51 -11.18 -10.05 -13.59
N VAL A 52 -11.59 -10.81 -12.58
CA VAL A 52 -10.70 -11.28 -11.52
C VAL A 52 -9.52 -12.10 -12.06
N ALA A 53 -9.71 -12.81 -13.14
CA ALA A 53 -8.65 -13.55 -13.83
C ALA A 53 -7.50 -12.63 -14.29
N ALA A 54 -7.81 -11.38 -14.64
CA ALA A 54 -6.81 -10.39 -15.00
C ALA A 54 -5.89 -10.03 -13.83
N LEU A 55 -6.41 -10.02 -12.61
CA LEU A 55 -5.60 -9.80 -11.40
C LEU A 55 -4.67 -10.97 -11.12
N TYR A 56 -5.14 -12.20 -11.33
CA TYR A 56 -4.34 -13.40 -11.10
C TYR A 56 -3.18 -13.56 -12.11
N ARG A 57 -3.16 -12.79 -13.18
CA ARG A 57 -1.99 -12.69 -14.07
C ARG A 57 -0.85 -11.88 -13.44
N HIS A 58 -1.17 -11.00 -12.50
CA HIS A 58 -0.22 -10.11 -11.83
C HIS A 58 0.15 -10.59 -10.43
N PHE A 59 -0.75 -11.28 -9.74
CA PHE A 59 -0.58 -11.80 -8.38
C PHE A 59 -1.01 -13.26 -8.35
N GLU A 60 -0.16 -14.12 -7.89
CA GLU A 60 -0.42 -15.55 -7.83
C GLU A 60 -1.59 -15.88 -6.86
N ASN A 61 -1.68 -15.12 -5.77
CA ASN A 61 -2.71 -15.29 -4.75
C ASN A 61 -2.94 -13.99 -3.98
N LYS A 62 -3.95 -14.03 -3.09
CA LYS A 62 -4.25 -12.87 -2.24
C LYS A 62 -3.10 -12.48 -1.32
N SER A 63 -2.34 -13.44 -0.81
CA SER A 63 -1.21 -13.17 0.09
C SER A 63 -0.14 -12.32 -0.59
N GLU A 64 0.14 -12.58 -1.85
CA GLU A 64 1.06 -11.77 -2.65
C GLU A 64 0.56 -10.33 -2.84
N LEU A 65 -0.74 -10.15 -3.05
CA LEU A 65 -1.35 -8.83 -3.10
C LEU A 65 -1.24 -8.10 -1.76
N VAL A 66 -1.53 -8.79 -0.66
CA VAL A 66 -1.41 -8.23 0.71
C VAL A 66 0.02 -7.78 0.99
N GLU A 67 1.02 -8.59 0.63
CA GLU A 67 2.43 -8.25 0.78
C GLU A 67 2.78 -7.00 -0.03
N HIS A 68 2.35 -6.92 -1.27
CA HIS A 68 2.56 -5.76 -2.14
C HIS A 68 1.90 -4.49 -1.59
N VAL A 69 0.66 -4.58 -1.11
CA VAL A 69 -0.06 -3.46 -0.48
C VAL A 69 0.64 -3.00 0.80
N SER A 70 1.12 -3.94 1.62
CA SER A 70 1.88 -3.62 2.83
C SER A 70 3.18 -2.88 2.50
N HIS A 71 3.84 -3.26 1.41
CA HIS A 71 5.02 -2.57 0.91
C HIS A 71 4.69 -1.14 0.50
N LEU A 72 3.66 -0.94 -0.31
CA LEU A 72 3.20 0.38 -0.72
C LEU A 72 2.82 1.26 0.47
N ALA A 73 2.14 0.70 1.46
CA ALA A 73 1.74 1.43 2.67
C ALA A 73 2.94 1.92 3.49
N SER A 74 4.06 1.20 3.43
CA SER A 74 5.28 1.52 4.17
C SER A 74 6.24 2.46 3.43
N GLU A 75 6.06 2.67 2.14
CA GLU A 75 6.94 3.54 1.34
C GLU A 75 6.94 5.00 1.80
N GLY A 76 5.81 5.48 2.33
CA GLY A 76 5.68 6.85 2.84
C GLY A 76 6.22 7.06 4.26
N VAL A 77 6.70 6.02 4.94
CA VAL A 77 7.22 6.13 6.30
C VAL A 77 8.73 6.32 6.25
N GLU A 78 9.17 7.53 6.54
CA GLU A 78 10.59 7.85 6.66
C GLU A 78 11.08 7.49 8.06
N LEU A 79 12.14 6.68 8.13
CA LEU A 79 12.83 6.43 9.39
C LEU A 79 13.81 7.59 9.66
N PRO A 80 13.93 8.03 10.93
CA PRO A 80 14.93 9.05 11.27
C PRO A 80 16.30 8.54 10.84
N LYS A 81 17.04 9.40 10.16
CA LYS A 81 18.46 9.14 9.90
C LYS A 81 19.17 9.04 11.24
N ALA A 82 20.16 8.18 11.31
CA ALA A 82 21.04 8.08 12.49
C ALA A 82 21.72 9.44 12.67
N GLU A 83 21.10 10.33 13.43
CA GLU A 83 21.65 11.65 13.72
C GLU A 83 22.67 11.53 14.86
N THR A 84 23.67 12.41 14.81
CA THR A 84 24.62 12.62 15.88
C THR A 84 23.89 13.23 17.07
N GLY A 85 23.80 12.50 18.17
CA GLY A 85 23.15 12.96 19.38
C GLY A 85 23.15 11.90 20.47
N PRO A 86 22.69 12.25 21.68
CA PRO A 86 22.55 11.26 22.75
C PRO A 86 21.69 10.08 22.31
N TRP A 87 22.15 8.89 22.59
CA TRP A 87 21.44 7.66 22.18
C TRP A 87 19.98 7.64 22.63
N ARG A 88 19.69 8.24 23.76
CA ARG A 88 18.33 8.33 24.33
C ARG A 88 17.37 9.08 23.40
N ASP A 89 17.80 10.22 22.87
CA ASP A 89 16.98 11.04 21.96
C ASP A 89 16.76 10.32 20.62
N ARG A 90 17.76 9.61 20.15
CA ARG A 90 17.68 8.77 18.96
C ARG A 90 16.68 7.61 19.14
N CYS A 91 16.70 6.96 20.30
CA CYS A 91 15.74 5.90 20.62
C CYS A 91 14.29 6.46 20.68
N LEU A 92 14.11 7.62 21.30
CA LEU A 92 12.78 8.24 21.37
C LEU A 92 12.25 8.60 19.98
N ALA A 93 13.05 9.23 19.14
CA ALA A 93 12.67 9.58 17.77
C ALA A 93 12.31 8.33 16.95
N LEU A 94 13.10 7.28 17.05
CA LEU A 94 12.85 6.02 16.35
C LEU A 94 11.59 5.32 16.86
N SER A 95 11.35 5.32 18.18
CA SER A 95 10.16 4.70 18.76
C SER A 95 8.88 5.40 18.30
N GLU A 96 8.90 6.71 18.13
CA GLU A 96 7.78 7.49 17.63
C GLU A 96 7.43 7.14 16.18
N VAL A 97 8.44 7.02 15.31
CA VAL A 97 8.24 6.63 13.92
C VAL A 97 7.74 5.18 13.80
N ILE A 98 8.27 4.28 14.61
CA ILE A 98 7.79 2.89 14.66
C ILE A 98 6.32 2.85 15.11
N ARG A 99 5.98 3.61 16.15
CA ARG A 99 4.61 3.71 16.65
C ARG A 99 3.66 4.22 15.55
N GLU A 100 4.04 5.26 14.82
CA GLU A 100 3.24 5.80 13.73
C GLU A 100 3.11 4.81 12.56
N GLY A 101 4.18 4.12 12.21
CA GLY A 101 4.13 3.06 11.20
C GLY A 101 3.19 1.92 11.58
N ILE A 102 3.24 1.48 12.84
CA ILE A 102 2.31 0.46 13.35
C ILE A 102 0.88 0.99 13.32
N ARG A 103 0.63 2.20 13.77
CA ARG A 103 -0.69 2.82 13.76
C ARG A 103 -1.30 2.86 12.36
N SER A 104 -0.52 3.30 11.37
CA SER A 104 -0.96 3.33 9.97
C SER A 104 -1.32 1.94 9.44
N HIS A 105 -0.58 0.90 9.82
CA HIS A 105 -0.90 -0.48 9.44
C HIS A 105 -2.15 -0.99 10.15
N LEU A 106 -2.35 -0.60 11.40
CA LEU A 106 -3.56 -0.96 12.16
C LEU A 106 -4.81 -0.29 11.57
N GLU A 107 -4.71 0.97 11.15
CA GLU A 107 -5.80 1.68 10.46
C GLU A 107 -6.18 1.01 9.13
N LEU A 108 -5.25 0.34 8.48
CA LEU A 108 -5.51 -0.46 7.28
C LEU A 108 -6.18 -1.81 7.59
N GLY A 109 -6.42 -2.12 8.86
CA GLY A 109 -7.10 -3.36 9.25
C GLY A 109 -6.24 -4.61 9.09
N PHE A 110 -4.94 -4.50 9.09
CA PHE A 110 -4.02 -5.66 9.09
C PHE A 110 -4.02 -6.41 10.44
N TYR A 111 -5.12 -6.34 11.17
CA TYR A 111 -5.32 -7.07 12.41
C TYR A 111 -5.46 -8.57 12.18
N GLY A 112 -4.73 -9.35 12.93
CA GLY A 112 -4.98 -10.78 13.10
C GLY A 112 -4.47 -11.71 12.00
N GLY A 113 -3.93 -11.18 10.91
CA GLY A 113 -3.35 -11.99 9.83
C GLY A 113 -1.81 -12.09 9.87
N GLY A 114 -1.21 -11.62 10.95
CA GLY A 114 0.25 -11.50 11.00
C GLY A 114 0.74 -10.50 9.94
N LEU A 115 1.25 -9.36 10.35
CA LEU A 115 2.13 -8.59 9.45
C LEU A 115 3.13 -9.60 8.89
N PRO A 116 3.29 -9.72 7.57
CA PRO A 116 4.31 -10.59 7.04
C PRO A 116 5.60 -10.28 7.78
N VAL A 117 6.21 -11.28 8.38
CA VAL A 117 7.48 -11.13 9.14
C VAL A 117 8.54 -10.45 8.28
N ALA A 118 8.37 -10.53 6.98
CA ALA A 118 9.20 -9.92 5.94
C ALA A 118 8.70 -8.55 5.45
N ASN A 119 7.90 -7.81 6.23
CA ASN A 119 7.52 -6.45 5.84
C ASN A 119 8.78 -5.57 5.75
N PRO A 120 9.03 -4.89 4.61
CA PRO A 120 10.18 -4.00 4.44
C PRO A 120 10.31 -2.93 5.51
N PHE A 121 9.18 -2.44 6.05
CA PHE A 121 9.19 -1.52 7.17
C PHE A 121 9.80 -2.14 8.43
N ASN A 122 9.42 -3.37 8.78
CA ASN A 122 9.97 -4.07 9.93
C ASN A 122 11.48 -4.32 9.78
N ALA A 123 11.93 -4.71 8.59
CA ALA A 123 13.35 -4.90 8.31
C ALA A 123 14.14 -3.59 8.47
N ARG A 124 13.62 -2.48 7.96
CA ARG A 124 14.22 -1.15 8.08
C ARG A 124 14.22 -0.66 9.52
N ALA A 125 13.11 -0.83 10.25
CA ALA A 125 12.96 -0.43 11.65
C ALA A 125 13.92 -1.22 12.55
N ASN A 126 14.03 -2.52 12.34
CA ASN A 126 14.97 -3.38 13.08
C ASN A 126 16.43 -3.00 12.78
N GLY A 127 16.77 -2.72 11.54
CA GLY A 127 18.09 -2.24 11.15
C GLY A 127 18.43 -0.90 11.79
N ALA A 128 17.48 0.04 11.79
CA ALA A 128 17.65 1.34 12.43
C ALA A 128 17.81 1.21 13.97
N LEU A 129 17.03 0.33 14.59
CA LEU A 129 17.16 0.06 16.04
C LEU A 129 18.52 -0.53 16.39
N ALA A 130 19.00 -1.48 15.61
CA ALA A 130 20.33 -2.08 15.80
C ALA A 130 21.47 -1.05 15.66
N SER A 131 21.31 -0.05 14.81
CA SER A 131 22.30 1.01 14.63
C SER A 131 22.34 2.03 15.79
N VAL A 132 21.32 2.07 16.61
CA VAL A 132 21.22 2.97 17.78
C VAL A 132 21.85 2.34 19.02
N LEU A 133 21.83 1.01 19.11
CA LEU A 133 22.40 0.25 20.22
C LEU A 133 23.90 0.05 20.06
#